data_8c31e8dc84b688b442126b57939c9cdb
#
_entry.id   8c31e8dc84b688b442126b57939c9cdb
#
_cell.length_a   1.000
_cell.length_b   1.000
_cell.length_c   1.000
_cell.angle_alpha   90.00
_cell.angle_beta   90.00
_cell.angle_gamma   90.00
#
_symmetry.space_group_name_H-M   'P 1'
#
loop_
_entity.id
_entity.type
_entity.pdbx_description
1 polymer ?
#
loop_
_entity_poly.entity_id
_entity_poly.type
_entity_poly.pdbx_seq_one_letter_code
_entity_poly.pdbx_strand_id
1 'polypeptide(L)'
;MRSLPAAARLYVCAVIAAAAVLCSLAVFRTSVAWRDVAVLAVLFWIADSAYVDTRMRFFSVSTGFPLALSAILLIDPWGAGTLCLVGAVTYAKARPWFKRLFNGSQMAISAFAAGSLYHTLPGSAGAGFTNARFPEVLPAVLVAGVAFFVLNNFFVAYAIKLSARVSLISVWWGGVGEIAVSSLGYGLIGLIMAVLWEGGVGPVAALLVLAPVLIARWAFQQYGEQHKAYEATVASLIRAVETKDYYTRGHSERVSKASVMLAEQLGMREDRLEMLRYAGMLHDVGKLGVPTKLLQKTGPLDDTEFAAIKLHPTRGFDMVNGISFLDEAMLGIKHHHERVDGLGYPDGLAGNDIPEFARIIAVADAFDSMTSTRSYRSARSVESAVQELKRWAGTQFDVVMVDALVAAVAVQGWDANVEPTEEIVDPGVLVFRDHDDPSSDLAGAAAFGYRPYELQAEVS
;
A
#
# COMPACT_ATOMS: atom_id res chain seq x y z
N MET A 1 -24.87 -3.73 6.12
CA MET A 1 -25.87 -3.19 5.16
C MET A 1 -26.64 -1.97 5.69
N ARG A 2 -26.94 -1.89 6.99
CA ARG A 2 -27.65 -0.74 7.58
C ARG A 2 -26.90 0.61 7.46
N SER A 3 -25.58 0.57 7.41
CA SER A 3 -24.69 1.75 7.24
C SER A 3 -24.59 2.28 5.79
N LEU A 4 -25.14 1.58 4.79
CA LEU A 4 -25.13 2.05 3.41
C LEU A 4 -26.30 3.02 3.11
N PRO A 5 -26.10 4.06 2.27
CA PRO A 5 -27.18 4.90 1.76
C PRO A 5 -28.27 4.06 1.06
N ALA A 6 -29.52 4.54 1.06
CA ALA A 6 -30.64 3.78 0.51
C ALA A 6 -30.44 3.38 -0.96
N ALA A 7 -29.89 4.30 -1.78
CA ALA A 7 -29.59 4.04 -3.19
C ALA A 7 -28.54 2.93 -3.36
N ALA A 8 -27.48 2.93 -2.55
CA ALA A 8 -26.45 1.89 -2.58
C ALA A 8 -27.02 0.53 -2.15
N ARG A 9 -27.88 0.49 -1.13
CA ARG A 9 -28.57 -0.74 -0.70
C ARG A 9 -29.44 -1.31 -1.79
N LEU A 10 -30.26 -0.48 -2.43
CA LEU A 10 -31.15 -0.89 -3.51
C LEU A 10 -30.34 -1.47 -4.68
N TYR A 11 -29.25 -0.79 -5.07
CA TYR A 11 -28.35 -1.24 -6.12
C TYR A 11 -27.71 -2.60 -5.81
N VAL A 12 -27.13 -2.75 -4.64
CA VAL A 12 -26.53 -4.01 -4.19
C VAL A 12 -27.55 -5.15 -4.21
N CYS A 13 -28.77 -4.92 -3.70
CA CYS A 13 -29.84 -5.91 -3.73
C CYS A 13 -30.26 -6.26 -5.15
N ALA A 14 -30.36 -5.27 -6.05
CA ALA A 14 -30.72 -5.50 -7.46
C ALA A 14 -29.69 -6.36 -8.19
N VAL A 15 -28.39 -6.10 -7.99
CA VAL A 15 -27.31 -6.90 -8.57
C VAL A 15 -27.33 -8.34 -8.04
N ILE A 16 -27.53 -8.52 -6.75
CA ILE A 16 -27.65 -9.86 -6.13
C ILE A 16 -28.88 -10.60 -6.68
N ALA A 17 -30.01 -9.94 -6.78
CA ALA A 17 -31.23 -10.54 -7.32
C ALA A 17 -31.08 -10.93 -8.79
N ALA A 18 -30.46 -10.07 -9.62
CA ALA A 18 -30.20 -10.37 -11.02
C ALA A 18 -29.28 -11.59 -11.19
N ALA A 19 -28.22 -11.71 -10.40
CA ALA A 19 -27.35 -12.87 -10.41
C ALA A 19 -28.08 -14.15 -9.95
N ALA A 20 -28.93 -14.04 -8.92
CA ALA A 20 -29.74 -15.19 -8.47
C ALA A 20 -30.70 -15.68 -9.56
N VAL A 21 -31.36 -14.77 -10.27
CA VAL A 21 -32.22 -15.12 -11.40
C VAL A 21 -31.41 -15.79 -12.53
N LEU A 22 -30.25 -15.22 -12.87
CA LEU A 22 -29.36 -15.80 -13.89
C LEU A 22 -28.99 -17.25 -13.55
N CYS A 23 -28.53 -17.49 -12.32
CA CYS A 23 -28.13 -18.83 -11.90
C CYS A 23 -29.31 -19.81 -11.80
N SER A 24 -30.47 -19.33 -11.36
CA SER A 24 -31.68 -20.15 -11.35
C SER A 24 -32.09 -20.57 -12.76
N LEU A 25 -31.98 -19.68 -13.74
CA LEU A 25 -32.26 -19.99 -15.16
C LEU A 25 -31.22 -20.95 -15.75
N ALA A 26 -29.95 -20.88 -15.31
CA ALA A 26 -28.87 -21.76 -15.74
C ALA A 26 -29.17 -23.24 -15.45
N VAL A 27 -29.84 -23.53 -14.31
CA VAL A 27 -30.18 -24.90 -13.91
C VAL A 27 -31.08 -25.60 -14.91
N PHE A 28 -31.92 -24.85 -15.61
CA PHE A 28 -32.85 -25.39 -16.63
C PHE A 28 -32.25 -25.48 -18.05
N ARG A 29 -30.95 -25.09 -18.21
CA ARG A 29 -30.27 -25.14 -19.50
C ARG A 29 -29.54 -26.46 -19.69
N THR A 30 -29.85 -27.15 -20.75
CA THR A 30 -29.22 -28.44 -21.14
C THR A 30 -27.83 -28.24 -21.74
N SER A 31 -27.48 -27.01 -22.15
CA SER A 31 -26.18 -26.66 -22.71
C SER A 31 -25.06 -26.56 -21.67
N VAL A 32 -25.41 -26.50 -20.39
CA VAL A 32 -24.43 -26.31 -19.33
C VAL A 32 -23.69 -27.62 -19.03
N ALA A 33 -22.37 -27.61 -19.24
CA ALA A 33 -21.48 -28.72 -18.89
C ALA A 33 -21.17 -28.69 -17.37
N TRP A 34 -22.11 -29.13 -16.53
CA TRP A 34 -22.03 -29.04 -15.09
C TRP A 34 -20.80 -29.69 -14.47
N ARG A 35 -20.23 -30.72 -15.10
CA ARG A 35 -18.97 -31.33 -14.70
C ARG A 35 -17.83 -30.33 -14.74
N ASP A 36 -17.70 -29.62 -15.87
CA ASP A 36 -16.62 -28.66 -16.07
C ASP A 36 -16.83 -27.40 -15.21
N VAL A 37 -18.09 -26.97 -15.05
CA VAL A 37 -18.47 -25.92 -14.08
C VAL A 37 -18.03 -26.30 -12.68
N ALA A 38 -18.29 -27.53 -12.21
CA ALA A 38 -17.92 -27.96 -10.87
C ALA A 38 -16.40 -28.02 -10.68
N VAL A 39 -15.66 -28.54 -11.65
CA VAL A 39 -14.20 -28.61 -11.59
C VAL A 39 -13.60 -27.19 -11.54
N LEU A 40 -14.01 -26.33 -12.46
CA LEU A 40 -13.52 -24.94 -12.48
C LEU A 40 -13.97 -24.16 -11.23
N ALA A 41 -15.14 -24.45 -10.65
CA ALA A 41 -15.61 -23.85 -9.41
C ALA A 41 -14.73 -24.21 -8.21
N VAL A 42 -14.32 -25.48 -8.09
CA VAL A 42 -13.38 -25.91 -7.05
C VAL A 42 -12.02 -25.21 -7.23
N LEU A 43 -11.50 -25.15 -8.45
CA LEU A 43 -10.26 -24.46 -8.76
C LEU A 43 -10.35 -22.97 -8.46
N PHE A 44 -11.46 -22.34 -8.82
CA PHE A 44 -11.75 -20.94 -8.49
C PHE A 44 -11.80 -20.72 -6.98
N TRP A 45 -12.46 -21.61 -6.26
CA TRP A 45 -12.53 -21.56 -4.79
C TRP A 45 -11.15 -21.65 -4.16
N ILE A 46 -10.31 -22.59 -4.60
CA ILE A 46 -8.92 -22.73 -4.12
C ILE A 46 -8.12 -21.46 -4.41
N ALA A 47 -8.15 -20.98 -5.65
CA ALA A 47 -7.38 -19.81 -6.07
C ALA A 47 -7.82 -18.54 -5.32
N ASP A 48 -9.10 -18.32 -5.16
CA ASP A 48 -9.64 -17.11 -4.54
C ASP A 48 -9.60 -17.18 -2.99
N SER A 49 -9.64 -18.38 -2.39
CA SER A 49 -9.47 -18.58 -0.95
C SER A 49 -8.04 -18.30 -0.46
N ALA A 50 -7.07 -18.38 -1.34
CA ALA A 50 -5.70 -17.95 -1.10
C ALA A 50 -5.56 -16.41 -1.06
N TYR A 51 -6.67 -15.67 -0.85
CA TYR A 51 -6.69 -14.21 -0.79
C TYR A 51 -5.78 -13.68 0.29
N VAL A 52 -4.83 -12.87 -0.14
CA VAL A 52 -3.90 -12.14 0.70
C VAL A 52 -4.19 -10.67 0.57
N ASP A 53 -4.40 -10.01 1.68
CA ASP A 53 -4.53 -8.55 1.74
C ASP A 53 -3.16 -7.92 1.53
N THR A 54 -2.75 -7.80 0.27
CA THR A 54 -1.56 -7.04 -0.08
C THR A 54 -1.93 -5.55 -0.03
N ARG A 55 -1.53 -4.86 1.04
CA ARG A 55 -1.55 -3.40 1.13
C ARG A 55 -0.53 -2.73 0.18
N MET A 56 0.09 -3.47 -0.73
CA MET A 56 0.86 -2.89 -1.81
C MET A 56 -0.09 -2.15 -2.76
N ARG A 57 0.20 -0.89 -3.02
CA ARG A 57 -0.59 0.05 -3.85
C ARG A 57 -1.00 -0.50 -5.22
N PHE A 58 -0.41 -1.59 -5.70
CA PHE A 58 -0.48 -2.03 -7.08
C PHE A 58 -1.24 -3.34 -7.36
N PHE A 59 -1.71 -4.12 -6.37
CA PHE A 59 -2.24 -5.46 -6.65
C PHE A 59 -3.41 -5.87 -5.74
N SER A 60 -4.62 -5.44 -6.06
CA SER A 60 -5.85 -5.97 -5.45
C SER A 60 -6.74 -6.76 -6.41
N VAL A 61 -6.16 -7.42 -7.41
CA VAL A 61 -6.93 -8.23 -8.36
C VAL A 61 -7.09 -9.65 -7.80
N SER A 62 -8.33 -10.17 -7.86
CA SER A 62 -8.65 -11.56 -7.47
C SER A 62 -7.88 -12.56 -8.32
N THR A 63 -7.25 -13.55 -7.69
CA THR A 63 -6.64 -14.71 -8.38
C THR A 63 -7.66 -15.60 -9.07
N GLY A 64 -8.95 -15.39 -8.83
CA GLY A 64 -10.05 -15.99 -9.58
C GLY A 64 -10.24 -15.40 -10.99
N PHE A 65 -9.66 -14.22 -11.30
CA PHE A 65 -9.84 -13.57 -12.59
C PHE A 65 -9.39 -14.42 -13.80
N PRO A 66 -8.18 -15.05 -13.78
CA PRO A 66 -7.77 -15.95 -14.85
C PRO A 66 -8.75 -17.11 -15.07
N LEU A 67 -9.28 -17.68 -13.97
CA LEU A 67 -10.25 -18.78 -14.03
C LEU A 67 -11.60 -18.32 -14.56
N ALA A 68 -12.06 -17.13 -14.20
CA ALA A 68 -13.28 -16.55 -14.75
C ALA A 68 -13.16 -16.35 -16.27
N LEU A 69 -12.01 -15.83 -16.76
CA LEU A 69 -11.78 -15.68 -18.19
C LEU A 69 -11.69 -17.03 -18.90
N SER A 70 -10.98 -18.01 -18.32
CA SER A 70 -10.94 -19.36 -18.91
C SER A 70 -12.31 -19.99 -18.96
N ALA A 71 -13.16 -19.78 -17.97
CA ALA A 71 -14.53 -20.25 -17.97
C ALA A 71 -15.37 -19.60 -19.08
N ILE A 72 -15.19 -18.28 -19.32
CA ILE A 72 -15.83 -17.55 -20.43
C ILE A 72 -15.48 -18.19 -21.78
N LEU A 73 -14.26 -18.72 -21.93
CA LEU A 73 -13.79 -19.33 -23.17
C LEU A 73 -14.18 -20.79 -23.29
N LEU A 74 -14.10 -21.58 -22.21
CA LEU A 74 -14.21 -23.04 -22.22
C LEU A 74 -15.64 -23.57 -22.05
N ILE A 75 -16.50 -22.83 -21.35
CA ILE A 75 -17.86 -23.26 -21.04
C ILE A 75 -18.87 -22.25 -21.53
N ASP A 76 -20.13 -22.67 -21.59
CA ASP A 76 -21.22 -21.79 -22.04
C ASP A 76 -21.43 -20.60 -21.09
N PRO A 77 -22.05 -19.48 -21.54
CA PRO A 77 -22.21 -18.27 -20.76
C PRO A 77 -22.93 -18.46 -19.41
N TRP A 78 -23.92 -19.40 -19.38
CA TRP A 78 -24.68 -19.70 -18.15
C TRP A 78 -23.80 -20.38 -17.09
N GLY A 79 -22.97 -21.33 -17.55
CA GLY A 79 -22.00 -22.01 -16.71
C GLY A 79 -20.93 -21.06 -16.19
N ALA A 80 -20.36 -20.20 -17.06
CA ALA A 80 -19.35 -19.21 -16.69
C ALA A 80 -19.88 -18.21 -15.65
N GLY A 81 -21.12 -17.73 -15.82
CA GLY A 81 -21.76 -16.85 -14.83
C GLY A 81 -21.99 -17.56 -13.49
N THR A 82 -22.52 -18.80 -13.53
CA THR A 82 -22.80 -19.56 -12.30
C THR A 82 -21.54 -19.87 -11.50
N LEU A 83 -20.44 -20.22 -12.17
CA LEU A 83 -19.14 -20.45 -11.57
C LEU A 83 -18.66 -19.25 -10.75
N CYS A 84 -18.77 -18.05 -11.29
CA CYS A 84 -18.27 -16.83 -10.64
C CYS A 84 -19.01 -16.50 -9.33
N LEU A 85 -20.22 -17.05 -9.09
CA LEU A 85 -20.89 -16.93 -7.79
C LEU A 85 -20.13 -17.60 -6.64
N VAL A 86 -19.25 -18.56 -6.92
CA VAL A 86 -18.39 -19.17 -5.91
C VAL A 86 -17.53 -18.13 -5.20
N GLY A 87 -17.17 -17.04 -5.88
CA GLY A 87 -16.50 -15.89 -5.27
C GLY A 87 -17.24 -15.27 -4.07
N ALA A 88 -18.56 -15.49 -3.96
CA ALA A 88 -19.31 -15.03 -2.77
C ALA A 88 -18.96 -15.82 -1.52
N VAL A 89 -18.49 -17.07 -1.65
CA VAL A 89 -18.13 -17.95 -0.53
C VAL A 89 -16.66 -17.83 -0.15
N THR A 90 -15.79 -17.53 -1.13
CA THR A 90 -14.32 -17.56 -0.98
C THR A 90 -13.75 -16.31 -0.33
N TYR A 91 -14.41 -15.18 -0.47
CA TYR A 91 -13.88 -13.91 0.04
C TYR A 91 -13.64 -13.93 1.55
N ALA A 92 -12.44 -13.51 1.94
CA ALA A 92 -11.88 -13.55 3.27
C ALA A 92 -12.89 -13.27 4.40
N LYS A 93 -12.80 -14.03 5.50
CA LYS A 93 -13.64 -13.92 6.70
C LYS A 93 -13.77 -12.50 7.27
N ALA A 94 -12.84 -11.60 6.95
CA ALA A 94 -12.81 -10.21 7.40
C ALA A 94 -13.80 -9.27 6.69
N ARG A 95 -14.43 -9.67 5.56
CA ARG A 95 -15.36 -8.79 4.84
C ARG A 95 -16.82 -9.09 5.17
N PRO A 96 -17.68 -8.07 5.33
CA PRO A 96 -19.11 -8.26 5.56
C PRO A 96 -19.75 -9.13 4.46
N TRP A 97 -20.67 -10.02 4.84
CA TRP A 97 -21.30 -11.00 3.95
C TRP A 97 -21.93 -10.40 2.70
N PHE A 98 -22.54 -9.22 2.80
CA PHE A 98 -23.20 -8.55 1.67
C PHE A 98 -22.21 -8.06 0.61
N LYS A 99 -20.97 -7.69 1.00
CA LYS A 99 -19.91 -7.31 0.05
C LYS A 99 -19.41 -8.55 -0.71
N ARG A 100 -19.26 -9.68 -0.02
CA ARG A 100 -18.88 -10.95 -0.66
C ARG A 100 -19.92 -11.37 -1.68
N LEU A 101 -21.20 -11.33 -1.28
CA LEU A 101 -22.31 -11.71 -2.15
C LEU A 101 -22.44 -10.75 -3.35
N PHE A 102 -22.26 -9.45 -3.14
CA PHE A 102 -22.23 -8.47 -4.23
C PHE A 102 -21.10 -8.76 -5.22
N ASN A 103 -19.87 -9.01 -4.72
CA ASN A 103 -18.71 -9.27 -5.58
C ASN A 103 -18.89 -10.55 -6.42
N GLY A 104 -19.35 -11.64 -5.83
CA GLY A 104 -19.67 -12.85 -6.59
C GLY A 104 -20.78 -12.62 -7.60
N SER A 105 -21.81 -11.87 -7.22
CA SER A 105 -22.96 -11.57 -8.10
C SER A 105 -22.60 -10.72 -9.30
N GLN A 106 -21.83 -9.65 -9.10
CA GLN A 106 -21.41 -8.79 -10.20
C GLN A 106 -20.42 -9.49 -11.13
N MET A 107 -19.53 -10.34 -10.60
CA MET A 107 -18.67 -11.19 -11.42
C MET A 107 -19.48 -12.19 -12.25
N ALA A 108 -20.51 -12.80 -11.68
CA ALA A 108 -21.40 -13.70 -12.37
C ALA A 108 -22.09 -13.04 -13.56
N ILE A 109 -22.66 -11.85 -13.38
CA ILE A 109 -23.31 -11.08 -14.45
C ILE A 109 -22.30 -10.68 -15.53
N SER A 110 -21.11 -10.23 -15.11
CA SER A 110 -20.04 -9.81 -16.02
C SER A 110 -19.51 -10.97 -16.86
N ALA A 111 -19.33 -12.14 -16.23
CA ALA A 111 -18.88 -13.35 -16.94
C ALA A 111 -19.93 -13.88 -17.91
N PHE A 112 -21.22 -13.88 -17.51
CA PHE A 112 -22.32 -14.24 -18.39
C PHE A 112 -22.40 -13.31 -19.61
N ALA A 113 -22.32 -11.98 -19.40
CA ALA A 113 -22.41 -11.01 -20.48
C ALA A 113 -21.21 -11.11 -21.44
N ALA A 114 -19.99 -11.22 -20.89
CA ALA A 114 -18.78 -11.39 -21.69
C ALA A 114 -18.76 -12.72 -22.46
N GLY A 115 -19.22 -13.81 -21.83
CA GLY A 115 -19.36 -15.11 -22.49
C GLY A 115 -20.39 -15.08 -23.58
N SER A 116 -21.55 -14.45 -23.35
CA SER A 116 -22.58 -14.27 -24.39
C SER A 116 -22.03 -13.47 -25.57
N LEU A 117 -21.28 -12.40 -25.32
CA LEU A 117 -20.62 -11.63 -26.37
C LEU A 117 -19.59 -12.47 -27.11
N TYR A 118 -18.74 -13.23 -26.41
CA TYR A 118 -17.75 -14.12 -27.01
C TYR A 118 -18.38 -15.06 -28.05
N HIS A 119 -19.48 -15.74 -27.69
CA HIS A 119 -20.15 -16.70 -28.56
C HIS A 119 -20.85 -16.10 -29.80
N THR A 120 -20.99 -14.75 -29.84
CA THR A 120 -21.56 -14.05 -31.03
C THR A 120 -20.49 -13.53 -31.97
N LEU A 121 -19.22 -13.49 -31.56
CA LEU A 121 -18.15 -12.92 -32.35
C LEU A 121 -17.62 -13.88 -33.44
N PRO A 122 -17.11 -13.36 -34.57
CA PRO A 122 -16.44 -14.17 -35.58
C PRO A 122 -15.24 -14.92 -34.99
N GLY A 123 -15.04 -16.16 -35.41
CA GLY A 123 -13.95 -17.02 -34.92
C GLY A 123 -14.31 -17.86 -33.69
N SER A 124 -15.33 -17.49 -32.90
CA SER A 124 -15.79 -18.23 -31.72
C SER A 124 -17.21 -18.80 -31.85
N ALA A 125 -17.94 -18.39 -32.88
CA ALA A 125 -19.37 -18.62 -33.03
C ALA A 125 -19.79 -20.09 -32.82
N GLY A 126 -20.54 -20.34 -31.76
CA GLY A 126 -21.33 -21.55 -31.54
C GLY A 126 -20.60 -22.78 -31.02
N ALA A 127 -19.25 -22.80 -30.94
CA ALA A 127 -18.49 -24.01 -30.63
C ALA A 127 -17.52 -23.87 -29.40
N GLY A 128 -17.54 -22.74 -28.68
CA GLY A 128 -16.56 -22.50 -27.64
C GLY A 128 -15.13 -22.26 -28.17
N PHE A 129 -14.18 -22.23 -27.26
CA PHE A 129 -12.75 -22.12 -27.59
C PHE A 129 -12.23 -23.45 -28.12
N THR A 130 -11.54 -23.45 -29.28
CA THR A 130 -10.82 -24.61 -29.80
C THR A 130 -9.44 -24.16 -30.31
N ASN A 131 -8.40 -25.00 -30.05
CA ASN A 131 -7.05 -24.73 -30.52
C ASN A 131 -6.94 -24.76 -32.06
N ALA A 132 -7.84 -25.46 -32.76
CA ALA A 132 -7.90 -25.51 -34.21
C ALA A 132 -8.19 -24.14 -34.87
N ARG A 133 -8.76 -23.19 -34.11
CA ARG A 133 -9.07 -21.83 -34.59
C ARG A 133 -8.05 -20.77 -34.12
N PHE A 134 -6.97 -21.20 -33.49
CA PHE A 134 -5.90 -20.30 -33.11
C PHE A 134 -5.02 -19.96 -34.32
N PRO A 135 -4.64 -18.69 -34.61
CA PRO A 135 -4.86 -17.48 -33.82
C PRO A 135 -6.15 -16.68 -34.12
N GLU A 136 -7.01 -17.12 -35.02
CA GLU A 136 -8.20 -16.38 -35.49
C GLU A 136 -9.19 -16.04 -34.37
N VAL A 137 -9.18 -16.81 -33.28
CA VAL A 137 -10.03 -16.61 -32.10
C VAL A 137 -9.57 -15.43 -31.23
N LEU A 138 -8.31 -14.98 -31.35
CA LEU A 138 -7.72 -13.96 -30.47
C LEU A 138 -8.49 -12.63 -30.40
N PRO A 139 -8.99 -12.06 -31.51
CA PRO A 139 -9.81 -10.86 -31.44
C PRO A 139 -11.06 -11.04 -30.59
N ALA A 140 -11.74 -12.19 -30.72
CA ALA A 140 -12.94 -12.49 -29.93
C ALA A 140 -12.60 -12.65 -28.42
N VAL A 141 -11.48 -13.31 -28.11
CA VAL A 141 -10.95 -13.43 -26.73
C VAL A 141 -10.65 -12.07 -26.14
N LEU A 142 -9.99 -11.19 -26.91
CA LEU A 142 -9.65 -9.84 -26.45
C LEU A 142 -10.91 -9.02 -26.16
N VAL A 143 -11.88 -9.04 -27.06
CA VAL A 143 -13.14 -8.30 -26.89
C VAL A 143 -13.92 -8.82 -25.68
N ALA A 144 -14.00 -10.13 -25.49
CA ALA A 144 -14.66 -10.72 -24.33
C ALA A 144 -13.94 -10.39 -23.02
N GLY A 145 -12.59 -10.43 -23.01
CA GLY A 145 -11.78 -10.06 -21.86
C GLY A 145 -11.94 -8.59 -21.48
N VAL A 146 -11.94 -7.69 -22.46
CA VAL A 146 -12.20 -6.26 -22.26
C VAL A 146 -13.62 -6.03 -21.75
N ALA A 147 -14.63 -6.71 -22.31
CA ALA A 147 -16.01 -6.61 -21.87
C ALA A 147 -16.15 -7.07 -20.40
N PHE A 148 -15.55 -8.20 -20.04
CA PHE A 148 -15.55 -8.69 -18.67
C PHE A 148 -14.88 -7.67 -17.71
N PHE A 149 -13.72 -7.15 -18.07
CA PHE A 149 -13.00 -6.15 -17.30
C PHE A 149 -13.83 -4.88 -17.08
N VAL A 150 -14.38 -4.32 -18.17
CA VAL A 150 -15.16 -3.07 -18.12
C VAL A 150 -16.41 -3.24 -17.27
N LEU A 151 -17.17 -4.31 -17.48
CA LEU A 151 -18.40 -4.58 -16.73
C LEU A 151 -18.11 -4.81 -15.24
N ASN A 152 -17.11 -5.63 -14.93
CA ASN A 152 -16.73 -5.91 -13.55
C ASN A 152 -16.34 -4.63 -12.81
N ASN A 153 -15.50 -3.80 -13.40
CA ASN A 153 -15.07 -2.53 -12.78
C ASN A 153 -16.19 -1.49 -12.73
N PHE A 154 -17.07 -1.46 -13.73
CA PHE A 154 -18.24 -0.58 -13.74
C PHE A 154 -19.19 -0.87 -12.57
N PHE A 155 -19.52 -2.13 -12.31
CA PHE A 155 -20.37 -2.51 -11.18
C PHE A 155 -19.78 -2.06 -9.86
N VAL A 156 -18.46 -2.24 -9.66
CA VAL A 156 -17.75 -1.83 -8.44
C VAL A 156 -17.70 -0.30 -8.33
N ALA A 157 -17.29 0.39 -9.39
CA ALA A 157 -17.19 1.84 -9.39
C ALA A 157 -18.55 2.52 -9.12
N TYR A 158 -19.62 1.96 -9.65
CA TYR A 158 -20.97 2.49 -9.42
C TYR A 158 -21.44 2.24 -7.96
N ALA A 159 -21.08 1.11 -7.38
CA ALA A 159 -21.32 0.85 -5.95
C ALA A 159 -20.57 1.85 -5.06
N ILE A 160 -19.31 2.17 -5.39
CA ILE A 160 -18.50 3.17 -4.69
C ILE A 160 -19.14 4.55 -4.82
N LYS A 161 -19.51 4.97 -6.04
CA LYS A 161 -20.22 6.23 -6.29
C LYS A 161 -21.42 6.40 -5.39
N LEU A 162 -22.29 5.38 -5.30
CA LEU A 162 -23.51 5.43 -4.51
C LEU A 162 -23.25 5.39 -2.99
N SER A 163 -22.15 4.78 -2.56
CA SER A 163 -21.79 4.63 -1.15
C SER A 163 -21.04 5.84 -0.61
N ALA A 164 -20.08 6.38 -1.37
CA ALA A 164 -19.18 7.45 -0.95
C ALA A 164 -19.54 8.83 -1.55
N ARG A 165 -20.59 8.93 -2.35
CA ARG A 165 -21.04 10.17 -3.02
C ARG A 165 -19.99 10.87 -3.86
N VAL A 166 -19.02 10.11 -4.38
CA VAL A 166 -17.94 10.59 -5.27
C VAL A 166 -18.36 10.51 -6.74
N SER A 167 -17.67 11.24 -7.62
CA SER A 167 -17.97 11.18 -9.05
C SER A 167 -17.53 9.83 -9.64
N LEU A 168 -18.33 9.27 -10.57
CA LEU A 168 -17.98 8.01 -11.25
C LEU A 168 -16.67 8.14 -12.03
N ILE A 169 -16.43 9.31 -12.62
CA ILE A 169 -15.23 9.61 -13.41
C ILE A 169 -13.99 9.58 -12.53
N SER A 170 -14.03 10.17 -11.34
CA SER A 170 -12.88 10.17 -10.42
C SER A 170 -12.57 8.76 -9.91
N VAL A 171 -13.59 7.96 -9.59
CA VAL A 171 -13.40 6.54 -9.20
C VAL A 171 -12.79 5.74 -10.35
N TRP A 172 -13.26 5.97 -11.58
CA TRP A 172 -12.80 5.26 -12.76
C TRP A 172 -11.34 5.57 -13.07
N TRP A 173 -10.97 6.85 -13.21
CA TRP A 173 -9.60 7.23 -13.55
C TRP A 173 -8.59 7.06 -12.42
N GLY A 174 -9.02 7.14 -11.17
CA GLY A 174 -8.15 6.94 -10.00
C GLY A 174 -7.72 5.48 -9.74
N GLY A 175 -8.37 4.48 -10.38
CA GLY A 175 -8.07 3.07 -10.12
C GLY A 175 -7.92 2.19 -11.36
N VAL A 176 -8.50 2.59 -12.51
CA VAL A 176 -8.59 1.71 -13.69
C VAL A 176 -7.23 1.46 -14.35
N GLY A 177 -6.32 2.44 -14.35
CA GLY A 177 -5.01 2.29 -15.00
C GLY A 177 -4.16 1.17 -14.39
N GLU A 178 -4.08 1.14 -13.07
CA GLU A 178 -3.31 0.13 -12.34
C GLU A 178 -3.94 -1.26 -12.46
N ILE A 179 -5.26 -1.33 -12.37
CA ILE A 179 -6.02 -2.58 -12.49
C ILE A 179 -5.98 -3.11 -13.93
N ALA A 180 -5.95 -2.25 -14.95
CA ALA A 180 -5.93 -2.65 -16.35
C ALA A 180 -4.67 -3.44 -16.72
N VAL A 181 -3.48 -2.96 -16.31
CA VAL A 181 -2.21 -3.65 -16.57
C VAL A 181 -2.20 -5.04 -15.94
N SER A 182 -2.61 -5.14 -14.66
CA SER A 182 -2.71 -6.42 -13.97
C SER A 182 -3.73 -7.35 -14.63
N SER A 183 -4.87 -6.81 -15.09
CA SER A 183 -5.93 -7.59 -15.74
C SER A 183 -5.51 -8.13 -17.10
N LEU A 184 -4.66 -7.42 -17.85
CA LEU A 184 -4.07 -7.93 -19.09
C LEU A 184 -3.19 -9.16 -18.82
N GLY A 185 -2.33 -9.10 -17.79
CA GLY A 185 -1.51 -10.25 -17.38
C GLY A 185 -2.38 -11.45 -16.97
N TYR A 186 -3.39 -11.24 -16.15
CA TYR A 186 -4.34 -12.30 -15.78
C TYR A 186 -5.17 -12.79 -16.94
N GLY A 187 -5.50 -11.92 -17.90
CA GLY A 187 -6.19 -12.29 -19.14
C GLY A 187 -5.36 -13.26 -19.97
N LEU A 188 -4.05 -12.98 -20.12
CA LEU A 188 -3.11 -13.87 -20.80
C LEU A 188 -2.99 -15.22 -20.08
N ILE A 189 -2.91 -15.22 -18.75
CA ILE A 189 -2.88 -16.44 -17.95
C ILE A 189 -4.15 -17.28 -18.17
N GLY A 190 -5.31 -16.64 -18.19
CA GLY A 190 -6.59 -17.31 -18.49
C GLY A 190 -6.65 -17.90 -19.88
N LEU A 191 -6.12 -17.21 -20.88
CA LEU A 191 -6.01 -17.72 -22.25
C LEU A 191 -5.06 -18.93 -22.34
N ILE A 192 -3.88 -18.85 -21.72
CA ILE A 192 -2.92 -19.97 -21.68
C ILE A 192 -3.59 -21.20 -21.05
N MET A 193 -4.35 -21.01 -19.97
CA MET A 193 -5.06 -22.11 -19.33
C MET A 193 -6.13 -22.69 -20.26
N ALA A 194 -6.87 -21.89 -21.00
CA ALA A 194 -7.85 -22.37 -21.97
C ALA A 194 -7.19 -23.18 -23.11
N VAL A 195 -6.05 -22.71 -23.63
CA VAL A 195 -5.26 -23.40 -24.66
C VAL A 195 -4.79 -24.76 -24.19
N LEU A 196 -4.24 -24.83 -22.98
CA LEU A 196 -3.76 -26.10 -22.40
C LEU A 196 -4.92 -27.04 -22.10
N TRP A 197 -6.03 -26.52 -21.58
CA TRP A 197 -7.21 -27.32 -21.26
C TRP A 197 -7.75 -28.03 -22.50
N GLU A 198 -7.97 -27.28 -23.58
CA GLU A 198 -8.48 -27.81 -24.86
C GLU A 198 -7.41 -28.65 -25.58
N GLY A 199 -6.14 -28.42 -25.36
CA GLY A 199 -5.01 -29.20 -25.86
C GLY A 199 -4.88 -30.61 -25.27
N GLY A 200 -5.85 -31.04 -24.44
CA GLY A 200 -5.89 -32.40 -23.88
C GLY A 200 -5.28 -32.51 -22.49
N VAL A 201 -4.72 -31.40 -21.93
CA VAL A 201 -4.20 -31.39 -20.56
C VAL A 201 -5.36 -31.36 -19.53
N GLY A 202 -6.53 -30.84 -19.94
CA GLY A 202 -7.73 -30.78 -19.10
C GLY A 202 -7.53 -30.02 -17.79
N PRO A 203 -8.12 -30.48 -16.68
CA PRO A 203 -8.05 -29.79 -15.37
C PRO A 203 -6.63 -29.59 -14.84
N VAL A 204 -5.67 -30.42 -15.26
CA VAL A 204 -4.24 -30.29 -14.87
C VAL A 204 -3.65 -28.97 -15.37
N ALA A 205 -4.17 -28.41 -16.47
CA ALA A 205 -3.78 -27.11 -16.98
C ALA A 205 -3.92 -26.01 -15.92
N ALA A 206 -4.99 -26.05 -15.13
CA ALA A 206 -5.19 -25.08 -14.05
C ALA A 206 -4.10 -25.20 -12.96
N LEU A 207 -3.69 -26.41 -12.61
CA LEU A 207 -2.60 -26.63 -11.64
C LEU A 207 -1.27 -26.07 -12.18
N LEU A 208 -0.92 -26.39 -13.44
CA LEU A 208 0.31 -25.92 -14.07
C LEU A 208 0.38 -24.41 -14.19
N VAL A 209 -0.74 -23.75 -14.43
CA VAL A 209 -0.79 -22.29 -14.63
C VAL A 209 -0.96 -21.53 -13.30
N LEU A 210 -1.77 -22.04 -12.38
CA LEU A 210 -2.03 -21.36 -11.11
C LEU A 210 -0.93 -21.57 -10.08
N ALA A 211 -0.22 -22.72 -10.08
CA ALA A 211 0.80 -22.98 -9.08
C ALA A 211 1.92 -21.92 -9.09
N PRO A 212 2.52 -21.53 -10.23
CA PRO A 212 3.48 -20.43 -10.26
C PRO A 212 2.92 -19.10 -9.77
N VAL A 213 1.66 -18.79 -10.11
CA VAL A 213 0.97 -17.56 -9.68
C VAL A 213 0.76 -17.56 -8.16
N LEU A 214 0.35 -18.70 -7.60
CA LEU A 214 0.14 -18.83 -6.15
C LEU A 214 1.47 -18.80 -5.38
N ILE A 215 2.53 -19.40 -5.92
CA ILE A 215 3.88 -19.35 -5.34
C ILE A 215 4.41 -17.92 -5.35
N ALA A 216 4.33 -17.22 -6.48
CA ALA A 216 4.75 -15.83 -6.59
C ALA A 216 3.97 -14.95 -5.59
N ARG A 217 2.67 -15.14 -5.53
CA ARG A 217 1.81 -14.43 -4.58
C ARG A 217 2.17 -14.72 -3.12
N TRP A 218 2.41 -15.99 -2.77
CA TRP A 218 2.86 -16.36 -1.43
C TRP A 218 4.19 -15.69 -1.07
N ALA A 219 5.14 -15.66 -2.01
CA ALA A 219 6.42 -14.99 -1.81
C ALA A 219 6.26 -13.49 -1.58
N PHE A 220 5.41 -12.80 -2.38
CA PHE A 220 5.09 -11.38 -2.18
C PHE A 220 4.38 -11.13 -0.84
N GLN A 221 3.52 -12.05 -0.39
CA GLN A 221 2.89 -11.93 0.92
C GLN A 221 3.93 -12.02 2.04
N GLN A 222 4.82 -13.01 1.99
CA GLN A 222 5.89 -13.16 2.98
C GLN A 222 6.75 -11.90 3.04
N TYR A 223 7.10 -11.33 1.87
CA TYR A 223 7.83 -10.07 1.80
C TYR A 223 7.04 -8.92 2.47
N GLY A 224 5.76 -8.79 2.19
CA GLY A 224 4.90 -7.76 2.79
C GLY A 224 4.72 -7.94 4.31
N GLU A 225 4.60 -9.16 4.81
CA GLU A 225 4.52 -9.44 6.26
C GLU A 225 5.85 -9.14 6.97
N GLN A 226 6.97 -9.47 6.34
CA GLN A 226 8.30 -9.13 6.84
C GLN A 226 8.50 -7.62 6.92
N HIS A 227 8.09 -6.88 5.88
CA HIS A 227 8.17 -5.41 5.88
C HIS A 227 7.34 -4.78 7.00
N LYS A 228 6.11 -5.26 7.21
CA LYS A 228 5.27 -4.82 8.34
C LYS A 228 5.90 -5.13 9.71
N ALA A 229 6.56 -6.28 9.86
CA ALA A 229 7.26 -6.62 11.08
C ALA A 229 8.43 -5.67 11.34
N TYR A 230 9.13 -5.25 10.30
CA TYR A 230 10.18 -4.24 10.39
C TYR A 230 9.61 -2.88 10.84
N GLU A 231 8.57 -2.40 10.18
CA GLU A 231 7.91 -1.14 10.58
C GLU A 231 7.41 -1.17 12.03
N ALA A 232 6.81 -2.29 12.46
CA ALA A 232 6.34 -2.45 13.84
C ALA A 232 7.51 -2.43 14.85
N THR A 233 8.65 -3.02 14.48
CA THR A 233 9.85 -3.03 15.31
C THR A 233 10.41 -1.61 15.45
N VAL A 234 10.59 -0.88 14.33
CA VAL A 234 11.03 0.51 14.32
C VAL A 234 10.10 1.39 15.18
N ALA A 235 8.79 1.28 14.96
CA ALA A 235 7.80 2.03 15.74
C ALA A 235 7.86 1.72 17.24
N SER A 236 8.18 0.47 17.62
CA SER A 236 8.34 0.09 19.02
C SER A 236 9.59 0.69 19.65
N LEU A 237 10.70 0.73 18.90
CA LEU A 237 11.94 1.38 19.34
C LEU A 237 11.75 2.89 19.52
N ILE A 238 11.08 3.56 18.58
CA ILE A 238 10.76 4.99 18.66
C ILE A 238 9.92 5.27 19.91
N ARG A 239 8.83 4.52 20.14
CA ARG A 239 8.00 4.67 21.35
C ARG A 239 8.79 4.46 22.64
N ALA A 240 9.73 3.52 22.64
CA ALA A 240 10.59 3.31 23.81
C ALA A 240 11.48 4.52 24.11
N VAL A 241 12.06 5.15 23.08
CA VAL A 241 12.85 6.39 23.21
C VAL A 241 11.97 7.53 23.71
N GLU A 242 10.82 7.76 23.10
CA GLU A 242 9.88 8.84 23.46
C GLU A 242 9.31 8.69 24.87
N THR A 243 9.15 7.46 25.35
CA THR A 243 8.74 7.19 26.74
C THR A 243 9.83 7.56 27.72
N LYS A 244 11.10 7.39 27.34
CA LYS A 244 12.26 7.65 28.19
C LYS A 244 12.70 9.11 28.15
N ASP A 245 12.68 9.71 26.97
CA ASP A 245 12.98 11.12 26.69
C ASP A 245 11.71 11.84 26.24
N TYR A 246 10.95 12.37 27.19
CA TYR A 246 9.68 13.03 26.93
C TYR A 246 9.77 14.21 25.93
N TYR A 247 10.98 14.75 25.73
CA TYR A 247 11.23 15.86 24.81
C TYR A 247 11.31 15.42 23.36
N THR A 248 11.39 14.11 23.08
CA THR A 248 11.51 13.58 21.71
C THR A 248 10.17 13.17 21.10
N ARG A 249 9.02 13.42 21.77
CA ARG A 249 7.72 13.04 21.22
C ARG A 249 7.48 13.72 19.86
N GLY A 250 7.28 12.89 18.82
CA GLY A 250 7.10 13.32 17.44
C GLY A 250 8.36 13.93 16.79
N HIS A 251 9.45 14.13 17.52
CA HIS A 251 10.71 14.66 17.00
C HIS A 251 11.31 13.74 15.93
N SER A 252 11.42 12.46 16.24
CA SER A 252 11.98 11.47 15.31
C SER A 252 11.22 11.42 13.97
N GLU A 253 9.89 11.54 14.00
CA GLU A 253 9.07 11.61 12.79
C GLU A 253 9.30 12.88 12.00
N ARG A 254 9.39 14.04 12.67
CA ARG A 254 9.66 15.32 12.01
C ARG A 254 11.07 15.40 11.43
N VAL A 255 12.09 14.90 12.15
CA VAL A 255 13.46 14.79 11.62
C VAL A 255 13.50 13.89 10.39
N SER A 256 12.83 12.74 10.45
CA SER A 256 12.68 11.84 9.29
C SER A 256 12.02 12.54 8.10
N LYS A 257 10.92 13.27 8.33
CA LYS A 257 10.22 14.04 7.29
C LYS A 257 11.13 15.11 6.68
N ALA A 258 11.81 15.91 7.51
CA ALA A 258 12.72 16.95 7.03
C ALA A 258 13.90 16.35 6.24
N SER A 259 14.44 15.20 6.68
CA SER A 259 15.49 14.48 5.98
C SER A 259 15.07 14.02 4.59
N VAL A 260 13.87 13.44 4.48
CA VAL A 260 13.31 13.01 3.19
C VAL A 260 13.05 14.20 2.28
N MET A 261 12.40 15.26 2.77
CA MET A 261 12.15 16.49 1.99
C MET A 261 13.45 17.07 1.42
N LEU A 262 14.52 17.12 2.22
CA LEU A 262 15.85 17.57 1.82
C LEU A 262 16.42 16.64 0.73
N ALA A 263 16.37 15.33 0.94
CA ALA A 263 16.96 14.35 0.02
C ALA A 263 16.22 14.26 -1.31
N GLU A 264 14.91 14.48 -1.35
CA GLU A 264 14.11 14.63 -2.58
C GLU A 264 14.62 15.80 -3.45
N GLN A 265 14.98 16.93 -2.83
CA GLN A 265 15.57 18.08 -3.54
C GLN A 265 16.96 17.76 -4.12
N LEU A 266 17.68 16.83 -3.52
CA LEU A 266 18.96 16.32 -4.04
C LEU A 266 18.77 15.26 -5.14
N GLY A 267 17.54 14.86 -5.44
CA GLY A 267 17.24 13.81 -6.42
C GLY A 267 17.62 12.41 -5.96
N MET A 268 17.59 12.14 -4.65
CA MET A 268 17.87 10.82 -4.09
C MET A 268 16.83 9.80 -4.58
N ARG A 269 17.28 8.58 -4.87
CA ARG A 269 16.39 7.49 -5.35
C ARG A 269 15.47 7.00 -4.22
N GLU A 270 14.28 6.51 -4.61
CA GLU A 270 13.22 6.08 -3.69
C GLU A 270 13.68 5.01 -2.66
N ASP A 271 14.50 4.04 -3.11
CA ASP A 271 15.04 3.01 -2.23
C ASP A 271 15.93 3.60 -1.11
N ARG A 272 16.73 4.63 -1.42
CA ARG A 272 17.56 5.33 -0.44
C ARG A 272 16.74 6.31 0.43
N LEU A 273 15.69 6.92 -0.12
CA LEU A 273 14.76 7.76 0.66
C LEU A 273 14.11 6.96 1.78
N GLU A 274 13.71 5.71 1.48
CA GLU A 274 13.15 4.82 2.50
C GLU A 274 14.17 4.50 3.62
N MET A 275 15.42 4.20 3.26
CA MET A 275 16.49 3.96 4.25
C MET A 275 16.77 5.22 5.08
N LEU A 276 16.81 6.39 4.44
CA LEU A 276 16.99 7.67 5.13
C LEU A 276 15.84 7.97 6.09
N ARG A 277 14.61 7.62 5.71
CA ARG A 277 13.43 7.73 6.58
C ARG A 277 13.63 6.96 7.88
N TYR A 278 14.09 5.71 7.79
CA TYR A 278 14.41 4.90 8.98
C TYR A 278 15.58 5.47 9.76
N ALA A 279 16.64 5.95 9.09
CA ALA A 279 17.78 6.57 9.76
C ALA A 279 17.37 7.81 10.57
N GLY A 280 16.55 8.68 9.99
CA GLY A 280 16.01 9.85 10.70
C GLY A 280 15.10 9.48 11.88
N MET A 281 14.27 8.44 11.73
CA MET A 281 13.42 7.95 12.82
C MET A 281 14.22 7.36 13.99
N LEU A 282 15.34 6.71 13.71
CA LEU A 282 16.14 5.95 14.69
C LEU A 282 17.42 6.66 15.13
N HIS A 283 17.72 7.89 14.64
CA HIS A 283 19.00 8.56 14.92
C HIS A 283 19.30 8.64 16.41
N ASP A 284 18.30 8.83 17.22
CA ASP A 284 18.34 8.97 18.66
C ASP A 284 18.09 7.66 19.45
N VAL A 285 17.96 6.50 18.80
CA VAL A 285 17.60 5.23 19.46
C VAL A 285 18.57 4.85 20.58
N GLY A 286 19.83 5.22 20.46
CA GLY A 286 20.86 4.99 21.48
C GLY A 286 20.65 5.75 22.80
N LYS A 287 19.76 6.75 22.86
CA LYS A 287 19.33 7.38 24.11
C LYS A 287 18.69 6.37 25.06
N LEU A 288 18.21 5.22 24.58
CA LEU A 288 17.80 4.11 25.44
C LEU A 288 18.92 3.63 26.38
N GLY A 289 20.17 3.74 25.98
CA GLY A 289 21.35 3.44 26.81
C GLY A 289 21.80 4.57 27.75
N VAL A 290 21.24 5.77 27.66
CA VAL A 290 21.60 6.91 28.52
C VAL A 290 20.74 6.90 29.79
N PRO A 291 21.28 7.15 30.99
CA PRO A 291 20.45 7.23 32.21
C PRO A 291 19.37 8.30 32.12
N THR A 292 18.13 7.95 32.47
CA THR A 292 16.96 8.84 32.36
C THR A 292 17.15 10.16 33.13
N LYS A 293 17.83 10.11 34.28
CA LYS A 293 18.15 11.33 35.07
C LYS A 293 18.98 12.35 34.29
N LEU A 294 19.85 11.90 33.38
CA LEU A 294 20.66 12.80 32.55
C LEU A 294 19.82 13.43 31.43
N LEU A 295 18.96 12.64 30.80
CA LEU A 295 18.05 13.12 29.73
C LEU A 295 17.03 14.15 30.24
N GLN A 296 16.59 13.99 31.49
CA GLN A 296 15.58 14.85 32.12
C GLN A 296 16.18 16.00 32.97
N LYS A 297 17.52 16.15 33.00
CA LYS A 297 18.17 17.21 33.76
C LYS A 297 17.86 18.58 33.15
N THR A 298 17.33 19.48 33.95
CA THR A 298 16.95 20.85 33.52
C THR A 298 18.10 21.87 33.67
N GLY A 299 19.19 21.49 34.34
CA GLY A 299 20.39 22.34 34.52
C GLY A 299 21.49 22.01 33.52
N PRO A 300 22.60 22.77 33.53
CA PRO A 300 23.76 22.49 32.70
C PRO A 300 24.35 21.12 33.03
N LEU A 301 24.81 20.43 32.01
CA LEU A 301 25.51 19.15 32.12
C LEU A 301 26.98 19.43 32.46
N ASP A 302 27.56 18.63 33.34
CA ASP A 302 29.01 18.61 33.52
C ASP A 302 29.69 17.78 32.41
N ASP A 303 31.03 17.82 32.35
CA ASP A 303 31.78 17.15 31.27
C ASP A 303 31.57 15.63 31.26
N THR A 304 31.39 15.00 32.42
CA THR A 304 31.17 13.55 32.53
C THR A 304 29.75 13.16 32.11
N GLU A 305 28.78 13.97 32.48
CA GLU A 305 27.39 13.82 32.06
C GLU A 305 27.24 13.99 30.53
N PHE A 306 27.90 15.02 29.99
CA PHE A 306 27.90 15.27 28.56
C PHE A 306 28.61 14.15 27.77
N ALA A 307 29.74 13.65 28.31
CA ALA A 307 30.43 12.49 27.72
C ALA A 307 29.53 11.25 27.68
N ALA A 308 28.71 11.01 28.70
CA ALA A 308 27.77 9.90 28.74
C ALA A 308 26.67 10.04 27.70
N ILE A 309 26.20 11.26 27.41
CA ILE A 309 25.20 11.52 26.35
C ILE A 309 25.84 11.36 24.98
N LYS A 310 27.07 11.80 24.75
CA LYS A 310 27.81 11.65 23.47
C LYS A 310 27.96 10.21 23.02
N LEU A 311 27.74 9.23 23.88
CA LEU A 311 27.80 7.82 23.52
C LEU A 311 26.53 7.33 22.78
N HIS A 312 25.43 8.14 22.76
CA HIS A 312 24.18 7.62 22.17
C HIS A 312 24.29 7.31 20.66
N PRO A 313 25.05 8.02 19.79
CA PRO A 313 25.14 7.64 18.40
C PRO A 313 25.79 6.27 18.22
N THR A 314 26.87 5.99 18.93
CA THR A 314 27.55 4.68 18.91
C THR A 314 26.65 3.59 19.47
N ARG A 315 25.96 3.83 20.58
CA ARG A 315 24.98 2.87 21.14
C ARG A 315 23.80 2.65 20.20
N GLY A 316 23.36 3.69 19.50
CA GLY A 316 22.32 3.59 18.49
C GLY A 316 22.75 2.68 17.35
N PHE A 317 23.96 2.87 16.84
CA PHE A 317 24.55 1.98 15.85
C PHE A 317 24.58 0.53 16.33
N ASP A 318 25.09 0.27 17.55
CA ASP A 318 25.15 -1.08 18.13
C ASP A 318 23.77 -1.72 18.29
N MET A 319 22.72 -0.94 18.64
CA MET A 319 21.35 -1.43 18.83
C MET A 319 20.68 -1.85 17.52
N VAL A 320 21.00 -1.18 16.41
CA VAL A 320 20.42 -1.50 15.10
C VAL A 320 21.33 -2.41 14.26
N ASN A 321 22.53 -2.69 14.74
CA ASN A 321 23.48 -3.56 14.07
C ASN A 321 22.91 -4.98 13.95
N GLY A 322 23.02 -5.56 12.75
CA GLY A 322 22.47 -6.89 12.44
C GLY A 322 21.03 -6.83 11.86
N ILE A 323 20.44 -5.64 11.75
CA ILE A 323 19.20 -5.45 11.03
C ILE A 323 19.54 -5.14 9.57
N SER A 324 19.57 -6.15 8.73
CA SER A 324 20.14 -6.10 7.37
C SER A 324 19.55 -5.03 6.44
N PHE A 325 18.32 -4.61 6.65
CA PHE A 325 17.71 -3.53 5.85
C PHE A 325 18.12 -2.11 6.29
N LEU A 326 18.89 -1.97 7.38
CA LEU A 326 19.34 -0.67 7.93
C LEU A 326 20.82 -0.38 7.64
N ASP A 327 21.51 -1.15 6.82
CA ASP A 327 22.97 -1.06 6.64
C ASP A 327 23.46 0.37 6.32
N GLU A 328 22.83 1.08 5.37
CA GLU A 328 23.16 2.48 5.06
C GLU A 328 22.65 3.44 6.16
N ALA A 329 21.50 3.15 6.77
CA ALA A 329 20.94 3.93 7.85
C ALA A 329 21.83 3.95 9.09
N MET A 330 22.51 2.84 9.40
CA MET A 330 23.38 2.72 10.57
C MET A 330 24.50 3.77 10.60
N LEU A 331 25.10 4.05 9.45
CA LEU A 331 26.14 5.09 9.35
C LEU A 331 25.56 6.49 9.56
N GLY A 332 24.34 6.72 9.11
CA GLY A 332 23.59 7.94 9.38
C GLY A 332 23.35 8.12 10.89
N ILE A 333 22.92 7.05 11.58
CA ILE A 333 22.66 7.03 13.02
C ILE A 333 23.95 7.25 13.81
N LYS A 334 25.06 6.60 13.44
CA LYS A 334 26.33 6.72 14.15
C LYS A 334 26.93 8.13 14.08
N HIS A 335 26.82 8.79 12.92
CA HIS A 335 27.59 9.99 12.61
C HIS A 335 26.78 11.28 12.53
N HIS A 336 25.48 11.28 12.94
CA HIS A 336 24.60 12.46 12.81
C HIS A 336 25.04 13.67 13.65
N HIS A 337 25.95 13.50 14.58
CA HIS A 337 26.57 14.58 15.36
C HIS A 337 27.98 14.94 14.90
N GLU A 338 28.44 14.40 13.78
CA GLU A 338 29.66 14.88 13.16
C GLU A 338 29.43 16.26 12.53
N ARG A 339 30.51 17.04 12.47
CA ARG A 339 30.51 18.39 11.93
C ARG A 339 31.47 18.46 10.75
N VAL A 340 31.14 19.24 9.74
CA VAL A 340 31.99 19.33 8.54
C VAL A 340 33.37 19.94 8.84
N ASP A 341 33.52 20.68 9.96
CA ASP A 341 34.79 21.20 10.47
C ASP A 341 35.63 20.18 11.27
N GLY A 342 35.13 18.94 11.46
CA GLY A 342 35.82 17.89 12.22
C GLY A 342 35.73 18.01 13.73
N LEU A 343 34.98 18.96 14.26
CA LEU A 343 34.80 19.19 15.71
C LEU A 343 33.59 18.42 16.28
N GLY A 344 33.05 17.49 15.51
CA GLY A 344 31.92 16.64 15.89
C GLY A 344 32.32 15.41 16.71
N TYR A 345 31.40 14.46 16.81
CA TYR A 345 31.58 13.18 17.48
C TYR A 345 30.67 12.10 16.80
N PRO A 346 30.99 10.79 16.91
CA PRO A 346 31.94 10.17 17.81
C PRO A 346 33.39 10.08 17.27
N ASP A 347 33.59 10.09 15.93
CA ASP A 347 34.88 9.76 15.33
C ASP A 347 35.66 11.00 14.84
N GLY A 348 35.06 12.21 14.87
CA GLY A 348 35.67 13.47 14.43
C GLY A 348 35.85 13.53 12.91
N LEU A 349 34.94 12.95 12.15
CA LEU A 349 34.95 12.99 10.70
C LEU A 349 34.71 14.41 10.17
N ALA A 350 35.33 14.76 9.04
CA ALA A 350 35.24 16.11 8.44
C ALA A 350 34.79 16.07 6.97
N GLY A 351 34.07 17.08 6.55
CA GLY A 351 33.66 17.28 5.17
C GLY A 351 32.93 16.07 4.56
N ASN A 352 33.44 15.55 3.44
CA ASN A 352 32.84 14.42 2.72
C ASN A 352 33.14 13.03 3.33
N ASP A 353 34.03 12.94 4.33
CA ASP A 353 34.24 11.70 5.07
C ASP A 353 33.03 11.38 5.98
N ILE A 354 32.18 12.38 6.27
CA ILE A 354 30.91 12.19 6.96
C ILE A 354 29.92 11.55 5.99
N PRO A 355 29.31 10.40 6.35
CA PRO A 355 28.30 9.75 5.51
C PRO A 355 27.17 10.71 5.12
N GLU A 356 26.68 10.59 3.88
CA GLU A 356 25.66 11.48 3.34
C GLU A 356 24.41 11.54 4.22
N PHE A 357 23.90 10.39 4.68
CA PHE A 357 22.75 10.35 5.59
C PHE A 357 23.00 11.08 6.89
N ALA A 358 24.20 11.01 7.43
CA ALA A 358 24.56 11.73 8.65
C ALA A 358 24.53 13.25 8.45
N ARG A 359 25.07 13.75 7.32
CA ARG A 359 25.02 15.18 6.97
C ARG A 359 23.58 15.68 6.80
N ILE A 360 22.72 14.87 6.19
CA ILE A 360 21.29 15.18 6.01
C ILE A 360 20.59 15.23 7.37
N ILE A 361 20.76 14.20 8.20
CA ILE A 361 20.10 14.10 9.51
C ILE A 361 20.56 15.23 10.43
N ALA A 362 21.84 15.59 10.44
CA ALA A 362 22.37 16.69 11.25
C ALA A 362 21.65 18.02 10.97
N VAL A 363 21.40 18.34 9.70
CA VAL A 363 20.67 19.54 9.29
C VAL A 363 19.19 19.44 9.68
N ALA A 364 18.56 18.31 9.44
CA ALA A 364 17.15 18.07 9.75
C ALA A 364 16.87 18.11 11.27
N ASP A 365 17.73 17.47 12.08
CA ASP A 365 17.65 17.49 13.53
C ASP A 365 17.78 18.91 14.10
N ALA A 366 18.80 19.65 13.65
CA ALA A 366 18.97 21.04 14.06
C ALA A 366 17.78 21.91 13.67
N PHE A 367 17.21 21.71 12.50
CA PHE A 367 16.04 22.43 12.02
C PHE A 367 14.81 22.15 12.87
N ASP A 368 14.46 20.86 13.11
CA ASP A 368 13.35 20.49 13.98
C ASP A 368 13.56 20.97 15.41
N SER A 369 14.77 20.82 15.93
CA SER A 369 15.11 21.30 17.26
C SER A 369 14.93 22.82 17.44
N MET A 370 15.04 23.61 16.37
CA MET A 370 14.81 25.06 16.41
C MET A 370 13.33 25.41 16.20
N THR A 371 12.61 24.69 15.37
CA THR A 371 11.22 25.00 14.97
C THR A 371 10.17 24.36 15.88
N SER A 372 10.55 23.41 16.74
CA SER A 372 9.65 22.76 17.70
C SER A 372 9.70 23.42 19.07
N THR A 373 8.53 23.49 19.75
CA THR A 373 8.42 23.97 21.13
C THR A 373 8.97 22.92 22.09
N ARG A 374 9.87 23.32 22.98
CA ARG A 374 10.37 22.50 24.08
C ARG A 374 9.95 23.12 25.44
N SER A 375 9.90 22.33 26.50
CA SER A 375 9.41 22.79 27.81
C SER A 375 10.10 24.05 28.36
N TYR A 376 11.33 24.30 27.94
CA TYR A 376 12.16 25.44 28.39
C TYR A 376 12.42 26.47 27.27
N ARG A 377 11.87 26.27 26.06
CA ARG A 377 12.11 27.17 24.92
C ARG A 377 10.95 27.11 23.93
N SER A 378 10.41 28.28 23.60
CA SER A 378 9.44 28.42 22.50
C SER A 378 10.08 28.14 21.14
N ALA A 379 9.29 27.61 20.21
CA ALA A 379 9.68 27.42 18.82
C ALA A 379 10.15 28.76 18.19
N ARG A 380 11.21 28.69 17.39
CA ARG A 380 11.60 29.81 16.50
C ARG A 380 10.74 29.75 15.23
N SER A 381 10.61 30.88 14.55
CA SER A 381 10.02 30.86 13.21
C SER A 381 10.91 30.08 12.24
N VAL A 382 10.31 29.57 11.19
CA VAL A 382 11.00 28.83 10.11
C VAL A 382 12.10 29.71 9.51
N GLU A 383 11.82 30.99 9.29
CA GLU A 383 12.79 31.96 8.72
C GLU A 383 14.00 32.13 9.65
N SER A 384 13.79 32.22 10.96
CA SER A 384 14.86 32.33 11.94
C SER A 384 15.71 31.06 12.00
N ALA A 385 15.09 29.87 11.90
CA ALA A 385 15.80 28.60 11.87
C ALA A 385 16.65 28.46 10.58
N VAL A 386 16.10 28.84 9.44
CA VAL A 386 16.82 28.88 8.15
C VAL A 386 18.04 29.84 8.21
N GLN A 387 17.88 31.02 8.80
CA GLN A 387 19.01 31.95 8.95
C GLN A 387 20.12 31.36 9.82
N GLU A 388 19.76 30.69 10.91
CA GLU A 388 20.73 30.04 11.78
C GLU A 388 21.47 28.89 11.07
N LEU A 389 20.76 28.03 10.32
CA LEU A 389 21.38 26.98 9.51
C LEU A 389 22.38 27.55 8.50
N LYS A 390 21.98 28.61 7.77
CA LYS A 390 22.87 29.29 6.80
C LYS A 390 24.11 29.90 7.47
N ARG A 391 23.99 30.41 8.69
CA ARG A 391 25.10 30.97 9.47
C ARG A 391 26.16 29.91 9.77
N TRP A 392 25.75 28.67 10.02
CA TRP A 392 26.63 27.56 10.38
C TRP A 392 26.96 26.62 9.22
N ALA A 393 26.48 26.92 8.01
CA ALA A 393 26.82 26.20 6.80
C ALA A 393 28.34 26.36 6.51
N GLY A 394 28.99 25.27 6.15
CA GLY A 394 30.45 25.22 5.92
C GLY A 394 31.29 25.06 7.17
N THR A 395 30.69 25.07 8.37
CA THR A 395 31.39 24.81 9.65
C THR A 395 30.73 23.65 10.39
N GLN A 396 29.52 23.82 10.92
CA GLN A 396 28.78 22.74 11.55
C GLN A 396 28.07 21.87 10.50
N PHE A 397 27.42 22.47 9.53
CA PHE A 397 26.55 21.82 8.56
C PHE A 397 27.14 21.86 7.16
N ASP A 398 26.81 20.84 6.35
CA ASP A 398 27.12 20.83 4.93
C ASP A 398 26.27 21.86 4.18
N VAL A 399 26.94 22.70 3.38
CA VAL A 399 26.31 23.79 2.62
C VAL A 399 25.24 23.25 1.67
N VAL A 400 25.54 22.14 0.97
CA VAL A 400 24.61 21.55 -0.01
C VAL A 400 23.36 21.03 0.69
N MET A 401 23.50 20.42 1.86
CA MET A 401 22.37 19.92 2.64
C MET A 401 21.51 21.07 3.19
N VAL A 402 22.13 22.15 3.65
CA VAL A 402 21.39 23.34 4.11
C VAL A 402 20.60 23.96 2.97
N ASP A 403 21.22 24.16 1.79
CA ASP A 403 20.56 24.78 0.64
C ASP A 403 19.39 23.91 0.15
N ALA A 404 19.55 22.57 0.13
CA ALA A 404 18.51 21.64 -0.27
C ALA A 404 17.32 21.68 0.74
N LEU A 405 17.57 21.73 2.06
CA LEU A 405 16.49 21.87 3.04
C LEU A 405 15.74 23.19 2.87
N VAL A 406 16.45 24.28 2.67
CA VAL A 406 15.84 25.61 2.44
C VAL A 406 14.94 25.61 1.20
N ALA A 407 15.40 25.00 0.11
CA ALA A 407 14.61 24.85 -1.09
C ALA A 407 13.36 23.98 -0.86
N ALA A 408 13.51 22.85 -0.17
CA ALA A 408 12.41 21.96 0.19
C ALA A 408 11.33 22.66 1.01
N VAL A 409 11.75 23.37 2.06
CA VAL A 409 10.83 24.11 2.94
C VAL A 409 10.13 25.26 2.20
N ALA A 410 10.81 25.92 1.26
CA ALA A 410 10.21 26.98 0.46
C ALA A 410 9.09 26.46 -0.48
N VAL A 411 9.22 25.23 -0.97
CA VAL A 411 8.25 24.61 -1.89
C VAL A 411 7.10 23.93 -1.14
N GLN A 412 7.43 23.14 -0.12
CA GLN A 412 6.46 22.26 0.57
C GLN A 412 5.88 22.89 1.85
N GLY A 413 6.49 23.97 2.36
CA GLY A 413 6.20 24.50 3.69
C GLY A 413 6.75 23.63 4.82
N TRP A 414 6.61 24.10 6.06
CA TRP A 414 6.94 23.35 7.26
C TRP A 414 5.93 23.63 8.37
N ASP A 415 5.31 22.57 8.87
CA ASP A 415 4.46 22.63 10.05
C ASP A 415 5.09 21.78 11.18
N ALA A 416 5.52 22.44 12.22
CA ALA A 416 6.10 21.80 13.41
C ALA A 416 5.03 21.21 14.36
N ASN A 417 3.74 21.56 14.14
CA ASN A 417 2.62 21.11 14.96
C ASN A 417 1.93 19.86 14.40
N VAL A 418 2.55 19.15 13.46
CA VAL A 418 2.04 17.86 13.03
C VAL A 418 2.06 16.93 14.23
N GLU A 419 0.89 16.75 14.85
CA GLU A 419 0.70 15.68 15.81
C GLU A 419 1.09 14.35 15.14
N PRO A 420 1.74 13.42 15.86
CA PRO A 420 2.06 12.11 15.33
C PRO A 420 0.79 11.56 14.69
N THR A 421 0.88 11.18 13.43
CA THR A 421 -0.27 10.57 12.75
C THR A 421 -0.64 9.34 13.60
N GLU A 422 -1.81 9.35 14.23
CA GLU A 422 -2.37 8.21 15.00
C GLU A 422 -2.57 6.96 14.12
N GLU A 423 -2.00 6.92 12.94
CA GLU A 423 -2.09 5.81 11.96
C GLU A 423 -0.89 4.85 11.99
N ILE A 424 -0.23 4.68 13.14
CA ILE A 424 0.36 3.36 13.45
C ILE A 424 -0.64 2.67 14.37
N VAL A 425 -1.83 2.45 13.83
CA VAL A 425 -2.89 1.70 14.50
C VAL A 425 -2.47 0.24 14.54
N ASP A 426 -2.43 -0.29 15.75
CA ASP A 426 -2.44 -1.71 16.07
C ASP A 426 -3.27 -2.51 15.02
N PRO A 427 -2.69 -3.45 14.28
CA PRO A 427 -3.41 -4.22 13.27
C PRO A 427 -4.52 -5.11 13.82
N GLY A 428 -4.80 -5.07 15.12
CA GLY A 428 -5.79 -5.92 15.78
C GLY A 428 -7.03 -5.23 16.35
N VAL A 429 -7.10 -3.90 16.45
CA VAL A 429 -8.24 -3.22 17.09
C VAL A 429 -9.03 -2.40 16.07
N LEU A 430 -10.16 -2.94 15.66
CA LEU A 430 -11.26 -2.20 15.03
C LEU A 430 -11.93 -1.33 16.11
N VAL A 431 -11.51 -0.09 16.27
CA VAL A 431 -12.23 0.90 17.06
C VAL A 431 -13.45 1.34 16.26
N PHE A 432 -14.63 0.93 16.70
CA PHE A 432 -15.88 1.53 16.26
C PHE A 432 -15.96 2.93 16.86
N ARG A 433 -15.73 3.96 16.05
CA ARG A 433 -16.04 5.34 16.46
C ARG A 433 -17.52 5.65 16.26
N ASP A 434 -18.04 6.37 17.21
CA ASP A 434 -19.42 6.81 17.38
C ASP A 434 -19.85 7.84 16.32
N HIS A 435 -21.12 8.05 16.19
CA HIS A 435 -21.89 8.48 15.01
C HIS A 435 -21.91 9.97 14.66
N ASP A 436 -20.96 10.82 15.12
CA ASP A 436 -21.08 12.28 14.92
C ASP A 436 -19.91 12.99 14.21
N ASP A 437 -18.98 12.25 13.57
CA ASP A 437 -17.84 12.84 12.85
C ASP A 437 -18.11 12.92 11.33
N PRO A 438 -18.06 14.13 10.71
CA PRO A 438 -18.24 14.31 9.26
C PRO A 438 -17.21 13.62 8.39
N SER A 439 -16.06 13.17 8.94
CA SER A 439 -15.05 12.40 8.22
C SER A 439 -15.44 10.93 7.97
N SER A 440 -16.57 10.45 8.55
CA SER A 440 -17.09 9.10 8.37
C SER A 440 -17.54 8.76 6.94
N ASP A 441 -17.71 9.77 6.07
CA ASP A 441 -18.10 9.57 4.66
C ASP A 441 -17.02 8.88 3.80
N LEU A 442 -15.74 8.91 4.22
CA LEU A 442 -14.63 8.22 3.54
C LEU A 442 -14.61 6.70 3.85
N ALA A 443 -15.22 6.26 4.95
CA ALA A 443 -15.33 4.85 5.28
C ALA A 443 -16.17 4.04 4.27
N GLY A 444 -17.08 4.70 3.56
CA GLY A 444 -17.88 4.11 2.48
C GLY A 444 -17.02 3.69 1.28
N ALA A 445 -16.03 4.48 0.89
CA ALA A 445 -15.15 4.21 -0.24
C ALA A 445 -14.19 3.03 0.04
N ALA A 446 -13.59 3.00 1.24
CA ALA A 446 -12.75 1.89 1.69
C ALA A 446 -13.54 0.57 1.75
N ALA A 447 -14.86 0.65 1.91
CA ALA A 447 -15.74 -0.49 1.95
C ALA A 447 -15.75 -1.33 0.67
N PHE A 448 -15.42 -0.75 -0.48
CA PHE A 448 -15.36 -1.44 -1.79
C PHE A 448 -13.94 -1.60 -2.33
N GLY A 449 -12.91 -1.36 -1.51
CA GLY A 449 -11.50 -1.51 -1.90
C GLY A 449 -10.90 -0.28 -2.58
N TYR A 450 -11.64 0.85 -2.60
CA TYR A 450 -11.15 2.13 -3.12
C TYR A 450 -10.56 2.95 -1.96
N ARG A 451 -9.31 3.38 -2.10
CA ARG A 451 -8.73 4.49 -1.32
C ARG A 451 -8.70 5.71 -2.23
N PRO A 452 -9.40 6.79 -1.90
CA PRO A 452 -9.22 8.02 -2.65
C PRO A 452 -7.78 8.50 -2.48
N TYR A 453 -7.16 8.92 -3.58
CA TYR A 453 -6.05 9.86 -3.51
C TYR A 453 -6.53 11.04 -2.66
N GLU A 454 -5.70 11.48 -1.72
CA GLU A 454 -5.92 12.76 -1.05
C GLU A 454 -6.01 13.83 -2.13
N LEU A 455 -7.25 14.21 -2.48
CA LEU A 455 -7.49 15.47 -3.12
C LEU A 455 -7.15 16.53 -2.07
N GLN A 456 -5.92 17.05 -2.11
CA GLN A 456 -5.65 18.36 -1.53
C GLN A 456 -6.66 19.30 -2.14
N ALA A 457 -7.66 19.69 -1.34
CA ALA A 457 -8.59 20.73 -1.70
C ALA A 457 -7.79 22.03 -1.81
N GLU A 458 -7.55 22.48 -3.02
CA GLU A 458 -7.44 23.91 -3.28
C GLU A 458 -8.75 24.53 -2.86
N VAL A 459 -8.79 25.10 -1.68
CA VAL A 459 -9.78 26.10 -1.31
C VAL A 459 -9.10 27.46 -1.43
N SER A 460 -9.44 28.12 -2.51
CA SER A 460 -9.23 29.55 -2.72
C SER A 460 -9.98 30.37 -1.67
#